data_a0cc0ca5380e8746dd1fd99f8dea6201
#
_entry.id   a0cc0ca5380e8746dd1fd99f8dea6201
#
_cell.length_a   1.000
_cell.length_b   1.000
_cell.length_c   1.000
_cell.angle_alpha   90.00
_cell.angle_beta   90.00
_cell.angle_gamma   90.00
#
_symmetry.space_group_name_H-M   'P 1'
#
loop_
_entity.id
_entity.type
_entity.pdbx_description
1 polymer ?
#
loop_
_entity_poly.entity_id
_entity_poly.type
_entity_poly.pdbx_seq_one_letter_code
_entity_poly.pdbx_strand_id
1 'polypeptide(L)'
;MNAVHLGLALALASLGASAFAHGDESHPAKAHHYDATKAEERAFGREGNPKKVTRTIKVDMSDAFRFTPADVVIKRGETVKFVVSNSGKQLHEMVLGTPQELREHAELMKKFPDMEHADASMAHVKPGAKGEIVWQFTKTGEYQFACLIPGHFEAGMIGKVVVK
;
A
#
# COMPACT_ATOMS: atom_id res chain seq x y z
N MET A 1 -73.48 -29.20 -35.34
CA MET A 1 -72.22 -28.87 -36.05
C MET A 1 -71.39 -28.07 -35.10
N ASN A 2 -70.53 -28.73 -34.32
CA ASN A 2 -69.78 -28.11 -33.21
C ASN A 2 -68.32 -28.04 -33.69
N ALA A 3 -67.82 -26.84 -33.85
CA ALA A 3 -66.42 -26.55 -34.14
C ALA A 3 -65.65 -26.39 -32.80
N VAL A 4 -64.69 -27.30 -32.56
CA VAL A 4 -63.78 -27.24 -31.41
C VAL A 4 -62.56 -26.46 -31.86
N HIS A 5 -62.30 -25.31 -31.20
CA HIS A 5 -61.09 -24.53 -31.37
C HIS A 5 -60.00 -24.98 -30.40
N LEU A 6 -58.99 -25.61 -30.94
CA LEU A 6 -57.80 -26.01 -30.22
C LEU A 6 -56.85 -24.81 -30.08
N GLY A 7 -56.74 -24.23 -28.87
CA GLY A 7 -55.82 -23.16 -28.58
C GLY A 7 -54.42 -23.71 -28.30
N LEU A 8 -53.46 -23.33 -29.13
CA LEU A 8 -52.04 -23.64 -28.95
C LEU A 8 -51.40 -22.61 -28.03
N ALA A 9 -51.12 -22.99 -26.77
CA ALA A 9 -50.37 -22.13 -25.85
C ALA A 9 -48.85 -22.23 -26.13
N LEU A 10 -48.27 -21.14 -26.60
CA LEU A 10 -46.83 -21.02 -26.80
C LEU A 10 -46.19 -20.61 -25.47
N ALA A 11 -45.48 -21.52 -24.81
CA ALA A 11 -44.67 -21.19 -23.63
C ALA A 11 -43.33 -20.59 -24.07
N LEU A 12 -43.15 -19.30 -23.83
CA LEU A 12 -41.82 -18.68 -23.96
C LEU A 12 -40.99 -19.04 -22.72
N ALA A 13 -39.97 -19.87 -22.92
CA ALA A 13 -38.91 -20.10 -21.95
C ALA A 13 -37.93 -18.96 -22.00
N SER A 14 -37.93 -18.04 -21.04
CA SER A 14 -36.92 -17.02 -20.86
C SER A 14 -35.67 -17.66 -20.28
N LEU A 15 -34.61 -17.85 -21.12
CA LEU A 15 -33.27 -18.16 -20.63
C LEU A 15 -32.72 -16.91 -19.93
N GLY A 16 -32.75 -16.92 -18.61
CA GLY A 16 -32.01 -15.95 -17.82
C GLY A 16 -30.50 -16.19 -17.94
N ALA A 17 -29.81 -15.35 -18.72
CA ALA A 17 -28.37 -15.31 -18.71
C ALA A 17 -27.90 -14.76 -17.36
N SER A 18 -27.38 -15.61 -16.48
CA SER A 18 -26.69 -15.20 -15.28
C SER A 18 -25.39 -14.50 -15.70
N ALA A 19 -25.37 -13.18 -15.66
CA ALA A 19 -24.14 -12.42 -15.74
C ALA A 19 -23.30 -12.75 -14.50
N PHE A 20 -22.27 -13.55 -14.66
CA PHE A 20 -21.21 -13.68 -13.69
C PHE A 20 -20.49 -12.34 -13.65
N ALA A 21 -20.78 -11.53 -12.63
CA ALA A 21 -19.92 -10.41 -12.27
C ALA A 21 -18.54 -11.01 -11.99
N HIS A 22 -17.55 -10.63 -12.77
CA HIS A 22 -16.15 -10.89 -12.47
C HIS A 22 -15.91 -10.28 -11.10
N GLY A 23 -15.86 -11.14 -10.07
CA GLY A 23 -15.44 -10.75 -8.74
C GLY A 23 -14.04 -10.18 -8.82
N ASP A 24 -13.87 -9.06 -8.19
CA ASP A 24 -12.61 -8.43 -7.83
C ASP A 24 -11.70 -9.52 -7.21
N GLU A 25 -10.87 -10.15 -8.03
CA GLU A 25 -9.81 -11.04 -7.55
C GLU A 25 -8.75 -10.14 -6.93
N SER A 26 -8.95 -9.81 -5.66
CA SER A 26 -7.92 -9.23 -4.84
C SER A 26 -6.77 -10.25 -4.73
N HIS A 27 -5.81 -10.17 -5.64
CA HIS A 27 -4.57 -10.90 -5.48
C HIS A 27 -3.95 -10.44 -4.15
N PRO A 28 -3.75 -11.33 -3.17
CA PRO A 28 -3.02 -10.95 -1.97
C PRO A 28 -1.64 -10.50 -2.43
N ALA A 29 -1.27 -9.26 -2.10
CA ALA A 29 0.08 -8.76 -2.37
C ALA A 29 1.05 -9.82 -1.84
N LYS A 30 1.89 -10.37 -2.71
CA LYS A 30 2.86 -11.41 -2.32
C LYS A 30 3.68 -10.84 -1.19
N ALA A 31 3.66 -11.49 -0.03
CA ALA A 31 4.46 -11.09 1.10
C ALA A 31 5.92 -10.99 0.64
N HIS A 32 6.51 -9.81 0.76
CA HIS A 32 7.91 -9.59 0.41
C HIS A 32 8.77 -10.49 1.31
N HIS A 33 9.58 -11.34 0.68
CA HIS A 33 10.46 -12.25 1.39
C HIS A 33 11.88 -11.71 1.33
N TYR A 34 12.46 -11.37 2.50
CA TYR A 34 13.83 -10.90 2.63
C TYR A 34 14.84 -11.93 2.10
N ASP A 35 15.65 -11.49 1.15
CA ASP A 35 16.82 -12.25 0.64
C ASP A 35 18.08 -11.37 0.79
N ALA A 36 18.98 -11.80 1.66
CA ALA A 36 20.21 -11.03 1.94
C ALA A 36 21.11 -10.79 0.71
N THR A 37 20.97 -11.61 -0.34
CA THR A 37 21.75 -11.47 -1.58
C THR A 37 21.14 -10.48 -2.56
N LYS A 38 19.88 -10.10 -2.33
CA LYS A 38 19.07 -9.19 -3.15
C LYS A 38 18.54 -8.00 -2.36
N ALA A 39 19.04 -7.81 -1.13
CA ALA A 39 18.58 -6.73 -0.27
C ALA A 39 18.71 -5.38 -0.98
N GLU A 40 17.61 -4.66 -1.07
CA GLU A 40 17.54 -3.38 -1.74
C GLU A 40 18.36 -2.33 -0.99
N GLU A 41 19.17 -1.55 -1.73
CA GLU A 41 19.94 -0.43 -1.20
C GLU A 41 19.42 0.90 -1.75
N ARG A 42 19.30 1.89 -0.85
CA ARG A 42 18.85 3.26 -1.13
C ARG A 42 19.80 4.29 -0.52
N ALA A 43 19.58 5.56 -0.83
CA ALA A 43 20.38 6.66 -0.29
C ALA A 43 20.41 6.71 1.25
N PHE A 44 19.37 6.20 1.93
CA PHE A 44 19.21 6.25 3.39
C PHE A 44 19.48 4.92 4.11
N GLY A 45 19.84 3.89 3.40
CA GLY A 45 20.10 2.57 3.98
C GLY A 45 19.74 1.44 3.05
N ARG A 46 19.34 0.32 3.63
CA ARG A 46 18.99 -0.89 2.89
C ARG A 46 17.85 -1.65 3.53
N GLU A 47 17.25 -2.53 2.76
CA GLU A 47 16.32 -3.50 3.29
C GLU A 47 16.88 -4.22 4.50
N GLY A 48 16.12 -4.26 5.57
CA GLY A 48 16.54 -4.81 6.86
C GLY A 48 16.25 -6.31 6.97
N ASN A 49 17.18 -7.03 7.59
CA ASN A 49 16.94 -8.42 7.94
C ASN A 49 15.89 -8.52 9.07
N PRO A 50 14.72 -9.18 8.86
CA PRO A 50 13.70 -9.30 9.89
C PRO A 50 14.16 -9.96 11.18
N LYS A 51 15.22 -10.81 11.11
CA LYS A 51 15.82 -11.45 12.28
C LYS A 51 16.77 -10.53 13.07
N LYS A 52 17.09 -9.35 12.52
CA LYS A 52 17.99 -8.37 13.13
C LYS A 52 17.29 -7.08 13.55
N VAL A 53 15.97 -7.08 13.64
CA VAL A 53 15.19 -5.94 14.09
C VAL A 53 15.59 -5.59 15.53
N THR A 54 16.03 -4.34 15.72
CA THR A 54 16.43 -3.81 17.03
C THR A 54 15.32 -2.95 17.64
N ARG A 55 14.39 -2.46 16.83
CA ARG A 55 13.31 -1.58 17.25
C ARG A 55 12.08 -1.73 16.38
N THR A 56 10.90 -1.75 16.99
CA THR A 56 9.62 -1.69 16.29
C THR A 56 8.95 -0.34 16.53
N ILE A 57 8.51 0.30 15.45
CA ILE A 57 7.77 1.57 15.47
C ILE A 57 6.39 1.32 14.87
N LYS A 58 5.35 1.63 15.66
CA LYS A 58 3.98 1.58 15.16
C LYS A 58 3.63 2.94 14.57
N VAL A 59 3.09 2.95 13.35
CA VAL A 59 2.63 4.14 12.65
C VAL A 59 1.20 3.92 12.22
N ASP A 60 0.31 4.83 12.56
CA ASP A 60 -1.06 4.83 12.08
C ASP A 60 -1.25 5.82 10.95
N MET A 61 -2.11 5.46 9.99
CA MET A 61 -2.53 6.27 8.85
C MET A 61 -4.03 6.53 8.95
N SER A 62 -4.45 7.76 8.68
CA SER A 62 -5.85 8.17 8.79
C SER A 62 -6.31 8.99 7.58
N ASP A 63 -7.63 9.07 7.37
CA ASP A 63 -8.25 9.88 6.32
C ASP A 63 -8.14 11.40 6.57
N ALA A 64 -7.52 11.83 7.68
CA ALA A 64 -7.04 13.20 7.85
C ALA A 64 -5.75 13.48 7.05
N PHE A 65 -5.27 12.49 6.28
CA PHE A 65 -4.02 12.50 5.53
C PHE A 65 -2.81 12.77 6.43
N ARG A 66 -2.73 12.00 7.53
CA ARG A 66 -1.66 12.12 8.53
C ARG A 66 -1.15 10.75 8.96
N PHE A 67 0.13 10.74 9.29
CA PHE A 67 0.77 9.65 10.02
C PHE A 67 0.85 9.98 11.51
N THR A 68 0.72 8.98 12.35
CA THR A 68 0.88 9.11 13.81
C THR A 68 1.76 7.98 14.34
N PRO A 69 2.97 8.25 14.85
CA PRO A 69 3.64 9.55 14.88
C PRO A 69 4.09 10.03 13.49
N ALA A 70 4.17 11.36 13.28
CA ALA A 70 4.70 11.96 12.06
C ALA A 70 6.23 12.12 12.09
N ASP A 71 6.83 12.18 13.27
CA ASP A 71 8.28 12.38 13.45
C ASP A 71 8.90 11.17 14.16
N VAL A 72 9.99 10.67 13.59
CA VAL A 72 10.72 9.52 14.12
C VAL A 72 12.22 9.82 14.16
N VAL A 73 12.85 9.54 15.31
CA VAL A 73 14.30 9.62 15.46
C VAL A 73 14.87 8.20 15.54
N ILE A 74 15.88 7.91 14.72
CA ILE A 74 16.52 6.59 14.61
C ILE A 74 18.03 6.75 14.78
N LYS A 75 18.67 5.77 15.41
CA LYS A 75 20.14 5.74 15.48
C LYS A 75 20.69 5.09 14.21
N ARG A 76 21.79 5.64 13.70
CA ARG A 76 22.49 5.05 12.56
C ARG A 76 22.86 3.58 12.86
N GLY A 77 22.57 2.69 11.94
CA GLY A 77 22.80 1.25 12.05
C GLY A 77 21.62 0.46 12.61
N GLU A 78 20.61 1.13 13.21
CA GLU A 78 19.39 0.42 13.65
C GLU A 78 18.67 -0.24 12.47
N THR A 79 18.23 -1.48 12.70
CA THR A 79 17.25 -2.16 11.86
C THR A 79 15.88 -1.97 12.48
N VAL A 80 15.06 -1.15 11.85
CA VAL A 80 13.73 -0.76 12.35
C VAL A 80 12.66 -1.52 11.59
N LYS A 81 11.71 -2.07 12.34
CA LYS A 81 10.46 -2.58 11.80
C LYS A 81 9.37 -1.53 12.02
N PHE A 82 8.83 -0.99 10.94
CA PHE A 82 7.60 -0.22 10.98
C PHE A 82 6.42 -1.18 10.88
N VAL A 83 5.50 -1.09 11.82
CA VAL A 83 4.18 -1.74 11.75
C VAL A 83 3.18 -0.64 11.44
N VAL A 84 2.70 -0.62 10.20
CA VAL A 84 1.85 0.43 9.68
C VAL A 84 0.41 -0.02 9.72
N SER A 85 -0.47 0.71 10.39
CA SER A 85 -1.91 0.47 10.43
C SER A 85 -2.66 1.54 9.66
N ASN A 86 -3.80 1.17 9.08
CA ASN A 86 -4.71 2.10 8.43
C ASN A 86 -6.02 2.14 9.22
N SER A 87 -6.23 3.21 9.99
CA SER A 87 -7.46 3.47 10.75
C SER A 87 -8.52 4.21 9.91
N GLY A 88 -8.18 4.62 8.69
CA GLY A 88 -9.07 5.28 7.75
C GLY A 88 -9.97 4.31 6.97
N LYS A 89 -10.72 4.88 6.03
CA LYS A 89 -11.63 4.17 5.12
C LYS A 89 -11.11 4.13 3.68
N GLN A 90 -10.06 4.89 3.38
CA GLN A 90 -9.39 4.92 2.08
C GLN A 90 -8.13 4.05 2.12
N LEU A 91 -7.65 3.64 0.94
CA LEU A 91 -6.33 3.05 0.82
C LEU A 91 -5.28 4.09 1.21
N HIS A 92 -4.30 3.70 2.01
CA HIS A 92 -3.12 4.48 2.32
C HIS A 92 -1.87 3.66 2.08
N GLU A 93 -0.76 4.35 1.93
CA GLU A 93 0.55 3.71 1.86
C GLU A 93 1.58 4.47 2.68
N MET A 94 2.63 3.79 3.08
CA MET A 94 3.82 4.39 3.64
C MET A 94 5.00 4.04 2.76
N VAL A 95 5.67 5.04 2.19
CA VAL A 95 6.85 4.90 1.35
C VAL A 95 8.00 5.65 2.01
N LEU A 96 9.10 4.97 2.31
CA LEU A 96 10.33 5.58 2.81
C LEU A 96 11.15 6.14 1.65
N GLY A 97 11.77 7.31 1.85
CA GLY A 97 12.63 7.90 0.83
C GLY A 97 13.30 9.20 1.26
N THR A 98 14.15 9.71 0.38
CA THR A 98 14.58 11.10 0.47
C THR A 98 13.44 12.03 0.04
N PRO A 99 13.45 13.31 0.47
CA PRO A 99 12.44 14.27 0.02
C PRO A 99 12.34 14.40 -1.51
N GLN A 100 13.46 14.22 -2.20
CA GLN A 100 13.50 14.28 -3.67
C GLN A 100 12.86 13.05 -4.30
N GLU A 101 13.28 11.84 -3.89
CA GLU A 101 12.72 10.59 -4.42
C GLU A 101 11.21 10.53 -4.23
N LEU A 102 10.70 10.92 -3.06
CA LEU A 102 9.26 10.89 -2.78
C LEU A 102 8.49 11.90 -3.66
N ARG A 103 9.03 13.09 -3.91
CA ARG A 103 8.40 14.05 -4.84
C ARG A 103 8.36 13.52 -6.27
N GLU A 104 9.47 12.98 -6.76
CA GLU A 104 9.57 12.41 -8.11
C GLU A 104 8.60 11.25 -8.29
N HIS A 105 8.51 10.38 -7.28
CA HIS A 105 7.60 9.25 -7.28
C HIS A 105 6.13 9.71 -7.21
N ALA A 106 5.79 10.72 -6.39
CA ALA A 106 4.45 11.29 -6.35
C ALA A 106 4.00 11.85 -7.72
N GLU A 107 4.93 12.53 -8.45
CA GLU A 107 4.65 13.00 -9.80
C GLU A 107 4.45 11.85 -10.81
N LEU A 108 5.15 10.73 -10.61
CA LEU A 108 4.96 9.53 -11.43
C LEU A 108 3.58 8.90 -11.17
N MET A 109 3.18 8.79 -9.91
CA MET A 109 1.87 8.24 -9.52
C MET A 109 0.69 9.07 -10.04
N LYS A 110 0.84 10.39 -10.19
CA LYS A 110 -0.17 11.22 -10.86
C LYS A 110 -0.37 10.84 -12.33
N LYS A 111 0.70 10.45 -13.00
CA LYS A 111 0.65 10.06 -14.42
C LYS A 111 0.15 8.62 -14.61
N PHE A 112 0.42 7.76 -13.65
CA PHE A 112 0.12 6.33 -13.69
C PHE A 112 -0.51 5.87 -12.36
N PRO A 113 -1.73 6.33 -12.04
CA PRO A 113 -2.35 6.10 -10.72
C PRO A 113 -2.61 4.62 -10.42
N ASP A 114 -2.77 3.80 -11.45
CA ASP A 114 -3.05 2.36 -11.33
C ASP A 114 -1.78 1.50 -11.38
N MET A 115 -0.58 2.12 -11.34
CA MET A 115 0.67 1.38 -11.32
C MET A 115 0.87 0.73 -9.95
N GLU A 116 0.60 -0.56 -9.87
CA GLU A 116 0.97 -1.34 -8.68
C GLU A 116 2.43 -1.78 -8.77
N HIS A 117 3.19 -1.49 -7.75
CA HIS A 117 4.55 -1.98 -7.57
C HIS A 117 4.78 -2.32 -6.09
N ALA A 118 5.58 -3.33 -5.86
CA ALA A 118 6.00 -3.74 -4.53
C ALA A 118 7.49 -3.47 -4.37
N ASP A 119 7.87 -2.82 -3.29
CA ASP A 119 9.22 -2.40 -2.97
C ASP A 119 9.46 -2.63 -1.48
N ALA A 120 10.68 -3.00 -1.08
CA ALA A 120 11.01 -3.28 0.31
C ALA A 120 10.87 -2.07 1.23
N SER A 121 10.91 -0.85 0.66
CA SER A 121 10.77 0.42 1.36
C SER A 121 9.34 0.93 1.46
N MET A 122 8.33 0.14 1.04
CA MET A 122 6.94 0.56 1.02
C MET A 122 5.95 -0.47 1.57
N ALA A 123 4.79 0.01 2.00
CA ALA A 123 3.66 -0.81 2.39
C ALA A 123 2.34 -0.16 1.96
N HIS A 124 1.57 -0.84 1.11
CA HIS A 124 0.19 -0.50 0.80
C HIS A 124 -0.74 -1.13 1.85
N VAL A 125 -1.60 -0.35 2.46
CA VAL A 125 -2.43 -0.81 3.58
C VAL A 125 -3.90 -0.46 3.33
N LYS A 126 -4.70 -1.48 3.09
CA LYS A 126 -6.16 -1.35 2.94
C LYS A 126 -6.81 -0.87 4.25
N PRO A 127 -8.02 -0.28 4.22
CA PRO A 127 -8.77 0.09 5.42
C PRO A 127 -8.84 -1.03 6.45
N GLY A 128 -8.49 -0.72 7.71
CA GLY A 128 -8.49 -1.67 8.83
C GLY A 128 -7.37 -2.70 8.82
N ALA A 129 -6.53 -2.72 7.78
CA ALA A 129 -5.41 -3.65 7.66
C ALA A 129 -4.11 -3.11 8.29
N LYS A 130 -3.07 -3.94 8.22
CA LYS A 130 -1.70 -3.60 8.63
C LYS A 130 -0.71 -4.05 7.58
N GLY A 131 0.39 -3.30 7.47
CA GLY A 131 1.55 -3.62 6.67
C GLY A 131 2.83 -3.53 7.50
N GLU A 132 3.94 -3.99 6.96
CA GLU A 132 5.23 -3.94 7.61
C GLU A 132 6.31 -3.49 6.63
N ILE A 133 7.26 -2.67 7.12
CA ILE A 133 8.49 -2.31 6.42
C ILE A 133 9.63 -2.62 7.39
N VAL A 134 10.65 -3.35 6.93
CA VAL A 134 11.86 -3.58 7.72
C VAL A 134 13.02 -2.92 7.01
N TRP A 135 13.62 -1.90 7.65
CA TRP A 135 14.67 -1.09 7.04
C TRP A 135 15.84 -0.87 7.98
N GLN A 136 17.07 -1.02 7.47
CA GLN A 136 18.28 -0.68 8.20
C GLN A 136 18.78 0.70 7.74
N PHE A 137 18.77 1.65 8.66
CA PHE A 137 19.24 3.01 8.39
C PHE A 137 20.77 3.09 8.56
N THR A 138 21.51 3.10 7.47
CA THR A 138 23.00 3.05 7.48
C THR A 138 23.66 4.41 7.40
N LYS A 139 22.91 5.45 7.03
CA LYS A 139 23.44 6.82 6.85
C LYS A 139 22.68 7.82 7.71
N THR A 140 23.41 8.74 8.34
CA THR A 140 22.82 9.87 9.06
C THR A 140 22.18 10.86 8.09
N GLY A 141 21.16 11.57 8.51
CA GLY A 141 20.48 12.58 7.70
C GLY A 141 19.00 12.72 8.03
N GLU A 142 18.34 13.55 7.25
CA GLU A 142 16.87 13.73 7.31
C GLU A 142 16.24 13.07 6.09
N TYR A 143 15.34 12.16 6.37
CA TYR A 143 14.56 11.41 5.39
C TYR A 143 13.07 11.57 5.67
N GLN A 144 12.24 11.02 4.84
CA GLN A 144 10.80 11.11 4.98
C GLN A 144 10.13 9.75 4.77
N PHE A 145 8.90 9.67 5.18
CA PHE A 145 7.94 8.70 4.68
C PHE A 145 6.70 9.46 4.23
N ALA A 146 6.03 8.96 3.19
CA ALA A 146 4.89 9.65 2.61
C ALA A 146 3.86 8.65 2.07
N CYS A 147 2.63 9.12 1.93
CA CYS A 147 1.61 8.47 1.11
C CYS A 147 1.63 9.14 -0.27
N LEU A 148 1.94 8.38 -1.33
CA LEU A 148 2.10 8.90 -2.69
C LEU A 148 0.85 8.68 -3.55
N ILE A 149 -0.23 8.19 -2.96
CA ILE A 149 -1.54 8.14 -3.61
C ILE A 149 -1.92 9.56 -4.05
N PRO A 150 -2.34 9.78 -5.32
CA PRO A 150 -2.67 11.09 -5.83
C PRO A 150 -3.62 11.88 -4.91
N GLY A 151 -3.25 13.10 -4.56
CA GLY A 151 -3.98 13.96 -3.63
C GLY A 151 -3.53 13.84 -2.16
N HIS A 152 -3.02 12.68 -1.71
CA HIS A 152 -2.62 12.50 -0.31
C HIS A 152 -1.28 13.18 0.00
N PHE A 153 -0.31 13.05 -0.91
CA PHE A 153 0.97 13.74 -0.80
C PHE A 153 0.80 15.27 -0.80
N GLU A 154 -0.02 15.78 -1.71
CA GLU A 154 -0.33 17.21 -1.83
C GLU A 154 -1.09 17.75 -0.60
N ALA A 155 -1.90 16.91 0.05
CA ALA A 155 -2.57 17.25 1.31
C ALA A 155 -1.61 17.24 2.51
N GLY A 156 -0.32 16.91 2.28
CA GLY A 156 0.71 16.90 3.31
C GLY A 156 0.76 15.62 4.13
N MET A 157 0.36 14.48 3.56
CA MET A 157 0.53 13.17 4.21
C MET A 157 2.00 12.73 4.14
N ILE A 158 2.80 13.39 4.95
CA ILE A 158 4.27 13.23 5.02
C ILE A 158 4.69 13.14 6.48
N GLY A 159 5.63 12.27 6.76
CA GLY A 159 6.32 12.16 8.03
C GLY A 159 7.83 12.30 7.88
N LYS A 160 8.54 12.51 8.98
CA LYS A 160 9.98 12.79 9.03
C LYS A 160 10.72 11.68 9.75
N VAL A 161 11.87 11.31 9.20
CA VAL A 161 12.83 10.40 9.84
C VAL A 161 14.15 11.13 10.00
N VAL A 162 14.61 11.30 11.24
CA VAL A 162 15.93 11.85 11.55
C VAL A 162 16.84 10.73 11.99
N VAL A 163 17.89 10.45 11.22
CA VAL A 163 18.91 9.43 11.54
C VAL A 163 20.15 10.14 12.12
N LYS A 164 20.51 9.78 13.36
CA LYS A 164 21.63 10.36 14.14
C LYS A 164 22.73 9.33 14.38
#